data_746c093f2a11d7d21fa6ac6396c5f021
#
_entry.id   746c093f2a11d7d21fa6ac6396c5f021
#
_cell.length_a   1.000
_cell.length_b   1.000
_cell.length_c   1.000
_cell.angle_alpha   90.00
_cell.angle_beta   90.00
_cell.angle_gamma   90.00
#
_symmetry.space_group_name_H-M   'P 1'
#
loop_
_entity.id
_entity.type
_entity.pdbx_description
1 polymer ?
#
loop_
_entity_poly.entity_id
_entity_poly.type
_entity_poly.pdbx_seq_one_letter_code
_entity_poly.pdbx_strand_id
1 'polypeptide(L)'
;YGTLVIDPKGGRPKADEMVMVQGGYNTTFDGQGNELYFVNGVPFAYMDRPIRVKKDQLVRIYLTNILEYDPINSFHLHGNFFEYYPTGTRLEPSEFTDTISQVQGQRGILEMRFPFTGRYMFHAHKTEFAELGWMGFFEVVQ
;
A
#
# COMPACT_ATOMS: atom_id res chain seq x y z
N TYR A 1 -4.61 6.96 -14.27
CA TYR A 1 -3.34 6.89 -13.55
C TYR A 1 -2.68 5.53 -13.75
N GLY A 2 -1.37 5.47 -13.48
CA GLY A 2 -0.60 4.23 -13.52
C GLY A 2 0.79 4.44 -12.93
N THR A 3 1.51 3.34 -12.76
CA THR A 3 2.87 3.35 -12.22
C THR A 3 3.86 2.91 -13.29
N LEU A 4 4.88 3.73 -13.52
CA LEU A 4 6.03 3.39 -14.32
C LEU A 4 7.18 3.01 -13.37
N VAL A 5 7.65 1.78 -13.46
CA VAL A 5 8.80 1.29 -12.67
C VAL A 5 10.05 1.36 -13.54
N ILE A 6 11.09 2.00 -13.02
CA ILE A 6 12.40 2.06 -13.65
C ILE A 6 13.40 1.42 -12.69
N ASP A 7 13.90 0.26 -13.06
CA ASP A 7 14.87 -0.47 -12.25
C ASP A 7 16.25 0.17 -12.31
N PRO A 8 17.04 0.08 -11.22
CA PRO A 8 18.44 0.48 -11.23
C PRO A 8 19.25 -0.44 -12.16
N LYS A 9 20.39 0.06 -12.62
CA LYS A 9 21.35 -0.76 -13.38
C LYS A 9 21.79 -1.95 -12.50
N GLY A 10 21.48 -3.16 -12.93
CA GLY A 10 21.70 -4.40 -12.17
C GLY A 10 20.44 -4.97 -11.56
N GLY A 11 19.32 -4.27 -11.66
CA GLY A 11 18.01 -4.73 -11.15
C GLY A 11 17.87 -4.66 -9.64
N ARG A 12 16.76 -5.19 -9.16
CA ARG A 12 16.46 -5.43 -7.74
C ARG A 12 16.35 -6.93 -7.48
N PRO A 13 16.46 -7.40 -6.22
CA PRO A 13 16.18 -8.78 -5.88
C PRO A 13 14.79 -9.20 -6.40
N LYS A 14 14.68 -10.45 -6.86
CA LYS A 14 13.39 -11.00 -7.32
C LYS A 14 12.37 -10.96 -6.19
N ALA A 15 11.17 -10.48 -6.47
CA ALA A 15 10.07 -10.33 -5.53
C ALA A 15 8.73 -10.66 -6.20
N ASP A 16 7.71 -10.90 -5.38
CA ASP A 16 6.31 -10.81 -5.80
C ASP A 16 5.95 -9.32 -5.80
N GLU A 17 5.81 -8.75 -6.98
CA GLU A 17 5.65 -7.32 -7.16
C GLU A 17 4.20 -6.94 -7.37
N MET A 18 3.78 -5.85 -6.74
CA MET A 18 2.44 -5.30 -6.90
C MET A 18 2.44 -3.78 -6.86
N VAL A 19 1.47 -3.19 -7.52
CA VAL A 19 1.20 -1.75 -7.48
C VAL A 19 0.00 -1.52 -6.57
N MET A 20 0.12 -0.56 -5.66
CA MET A 20 -0.99 -0.06 -4.86
C MET A 20 -1.12 1.45 -5.04
N VAL A 21 -2.25 1.88 -5.58
CA VAL A 21 -2.60 3.30 -5.73
C VAL A 21 -3.71 3.61 -4.76
N GLN A 22 -3.40 4.47 -3.79
CA GLN A 22 -4.32 4.94 -2.77
C GLN A 22 -5.10 6.15 -3.31
N GLY A 23 -6.40 6.18 -3.12
CA GLY A 23 -7.23 7.29 -3.55
C GLY A 23 -8.59 7.29 -2.87
N GLY A 24 -9.43 8.21 -3.29
CA GLY A 24 -10.80 8.34 -2.81
C GLY A 24 -11.74 8.77 -3.93
N TYR A 25 -13.03 8.67 -3.64
CA TYR A 25 -14.10 9.12 -4.52
C TYR A 25 -14.97 10.15 -3.81
N ASN A 26 -15.08 11.32 -4.41
CA ASN A 26 -16.14 12.27 -4.12
C ASN A 26 -17.36 11.87 -4.98
N THR A 27 -18.26 11.09 -4.39
CA THR A 27 -19.42 10.52 -5.10
C THR A 27 -20.58 11.48 -5.23
N THR A 28 -20.60 12.52 -4.41
CA THR A 28 -21.61 13.58 -4.43
C THR A 28 -21.29 14.68 -5.44
N PHE A 29 -20.05 14.74 -5.92
CA PHE A 29 -19.53 15.77 -6.85
C PHE A 29 -19.63 17.20 -6.30
N ASP A 30 -19.70 17.36 -4.98
CA ASP A 30 -19.80 18.66 -4.31
C ASP A 30 -18.45 19.32 -4.01
N GLY A 31 -17.35 18.55 -4.19
CA GLY A 31 -16.00 19.03 -3.91
C GLY A 31 -15.66 19.21 -2.42
N GLN A 32 -16.47 18.64 -1.52
CA GLN A 32 -16.29 18.80 -0.07
C GLN A 32 -15.39 17.75 0.56
N GLY A 33 -15.27 16.55 -0.07
CA GLY A 33 -14.47 15.46 0.47
C GLY A 33 -14.68 14.15 -0.28
N ASN A 34 -14.14 13.08 0.26
CA ASN A 34 -14.36 11.73 -0.26
C ASN A 34 -15.35 10.96 0.64
N GLU A 35 -16.33 10.30 0.04
CA GLU A 35 -17.25 9.40 0.75
C GLU A 35 -16.76 7.95 0.74
N LEU A 36 -15.83 7.61 -0.14
CA LEU A 36 -15.23 6.29 -0.22
C LEU A 36 -13.72 6.40 -0.46
N TYR A 37 -12.99 5.44 0.10
CA TYR A 37 -11.54 5.33 -0.09
C TYR A 37 -11.18 3.97 -0.67
N PHE A 38 -10.07 3.90 -1.40
CA PHE A 38 -9.71 2.67 -2.09
C PHE A 38 -8.20 2.45 -2.20
N VAL A 39 -7.86 1.19 -2.45
CA VAL A 39 -6.62 0.79 -3.11
C VAL A 39 -6.97 0.24 -4.48
N ASN A 40 -6.30 0.73 -5.53
CA ASN A 40 -6.50 0.31 -6.94
C ASN A 40 -7.93 0.49 -7.46
N GLY A 41 -8.63 1.53 -6.99
CA GLY A 41 -9.90 1.98 -7.57
C GLY A 41 -11.16 1.27 -7.05
N VAL A 42 -11.05 0.29 -6.17
CA VAL A 42 -12.22 -0.44 -5.65
C VAL A 42 -12.19 -0.47 -4.13
N PRO A 43 -13.13 0.26 -3.45
CA PRO A 43 -13.28 0.16 -2.00
C PRO A 43 -13.51 -1.29 -1.56
N PHE A 44 -12.91 -1.68 -0.45
CA PHE A 44 -13.01 -3.02 0.17
C PHE A 44 -12.54 -4.21 -0.68
N ALA A 45 -12.00 -4.00 -1.89
CA ALA A 45 -11.65 -5.10 -2.82
C ALA A 45 -10.77 -6.18 -2.18
N TYR A 46 -9.82 -5.78 -1.34
CA TYR A 46 -8.88 -6.71 -0.69
C TYR A 46 -9.37 -7.25 0.65
N MET A 47 -10.54 -6.83 1.12
CA MET A 47 -11.30 -7.49 2.19
C MET A 47 -11.95 -8.76 1.67
N ASP A 48 -12.63 -8.64 0.52
CA ASP A 48 -13.36 -9.73 -0.11
C ASP A 48 -12.43 -10.70 -0.85
N ARG A 49 -11.34 -10.17 -1.41
CA ARG A 49 -10.34 -10.91 -2.18
C ARG A 49 -8.94 -10.63 -1.66
N PRO A 50 -8.52 -11.26 -0.55
CA PRO A 50 -7.19 -11.07 0.02
C PRO A 50 -6.08 -11.34 -0.99
N ILE A 51 -4.99 -10.57 -0.87
CA ILE A 51 -3.82 -10.75 -1.70
C ILE A 51 -3.05 -11.97 -1.19
N ARG A 52 -2.97 -13.01 -2.00
CA ARG A 52 -2.24 -14.24 -1.64
C ARG A 52 -0.75 -14.07 -1.90
N VAL A 53 0.05 -14.33 -0.89
CA VAL A 53 1.51 -14.33 -0.95
C VAL A 53 2.07 -15.59 -0.30
N LYS A 54 3.28 -15.98 -0.69
CA LYS A 54 3.95 -17.14 -0.09
C LYS A 54 4.77 -16.73 1.12
N LYS A 55 4.77 -17.62 2.11
CA LYS A 55 5.64 -17.50 3.27
C LYS A 55 7.10 -17.34 2.82
N ASP A 56 7.86 -16.46 3.52
CA ASP A 56 9.26 -16.15 3.29
C ASP A 56 9.61 -15.56 1.91
N GLN A 57 8.63 -15.46 1.00
CA GLN A 57 8.80 -14.79 -0.29
C GLN A 57 8.96 -13.28 -0.09
N LEU A 58 9.90 -12.66 -0.80
CA LEU A 58 9.98 -11.19 -0.82
C LEU A 58 8.78 -10.64 -1.56
N VAL A 59 8.04 -9.75 -0.90
CA VAL A 59 6.94 -8.97 -1.47
C VAL A 59 7.42 -7.54 -1.64
N ARG A 60 7.15 -6.95 -2.80
CA ARG A 60 7.48 -5.55 -3.11
C ARG A 60 6.23 -4.81 -3.55
N ILE A 61 5.90 -3.74 -2.84
CA ILE A 61 4.76 -2.89 -3.14
C ILE A 61 5.27 -1.55 -3.67
N TYR A 62 4.84 -1.18 -4.86
CA TYR A 62 4.99 0.17 -5.40
C TYR A 62 3.76 0.98 -4.99
N LEU A 63 3.90 1.75 -3.91
CA LEU A 63 2.81 2.51 -3.30
C LEU A 63 2.79 3.94 -3.80
N THR A 64 1.62 4.43 -4.22
CA THR A 64 1.43 5.81 -4.65
C THR A 64 0.15 6.36 -4.05
N ASN A 65 0.22 7.58 -3.47
CA ASN A 65 -0.94 8.28 -2.97
C ASN A 65 -1.42 9.34 -3.97
N ILE A 66 -2.66 9.21 -4.45
CA ILE A 66 -3.34 10.18 -5.32
C ILE A 66 -4.60 10.76 -4.66
N LEU A 67 -4.70 10.64 -3.35
CA LEU A 67 -5.88 11.07 -2.61
C LEU A 67 -6.07 12.58 -2.75
N GLU A 68 -7.27 12.99 -3.17
CA GLU A 68 -7.74 14.38 -3.17
C GLU A 68 -8.46 14.70 -1.85
N TYR A 69 -8.61 15.98 -1.53
CA TYR A 69 -9.31 16.57 -0.38
C TYR A 69 -8.68 16.29 0.99
N ASP A 70 -7.89 15.26 1.14
CA ASP A 70 -7.19 14.93 2.38
C ASP A 70 -5.68 15.14 2.21
N PRO A 71 -5.01 15.86 3.13
CA PRO A 71 -3.61 16.24 2.95
C PRO A 71 -2.64 15.06 3.08
N ILE A 72 -3.03 14.00 3.79
CA ILE A 72 -2.18 12.85 4.10
C ILE A 72 -2.99 11.57 4.04
N ASN A 73 -2.43 10.55 3.43
CA ASN A 73 -2.85 9.17 3.58
C ASN A 73 -1.74 8.35 4.24
N SER A 74 -2.05 7.13 4.65
CA SER A 74 -1.09 6.23 5.30
C SER A 74 -1.25 4.80 4.83
N PHE A 75 -0.22 4.01 5.05
CA PHE A 75 -0.26 2.55 4.94
C PHE A 75 0.25 1.98 6.26
N HIS A 76 -0.54 1.13 6.88
CA HIS A 76 -0.18 0.37 8.07
C HIS A 76 -0.36 -1.13 7.83
N LEU A 77 0.55 -1.92 8.37
CA LEU A 77 0.53 -3.39 8.30
C LEU A 77 0.50 -3.98 9.70
N HIS A 78 -0.52 -4.79 10.00
CA HIS A 78 -0.62 -5.52 11.26
C HIS A 78 0.34 -6.71 11.32
N GLY A 79 0.98 -6.90 12.46
CA GLY A 79 1.72 -8.11 12.80
C GLY A 79 2.99 -8.35 11.99
N ASN A 80 3.44 -7.37 11.22
CA ASN A 80 4.68 -7.42 10.45
C ASN A 80 5.25 -6.01 10.24
N PHE A 81 6.49 -5.95 9.76
CA PHE A 81 7.20 -4.73 9.39
C PHE A 81 7.67 -4.79 7.95
N PHE A 82 7.99 -3.65 7.39
CA PHE A 82 8.54 -3.51 6.04
C PHE A 82 9.69 -2.51 5.99
N GLU A 83 10.60 -2.75 5.06
CA GLU A 83 11.60 -1.77 4.65
C GLU A 83 10.95 -0.73 3.75
N TYR A 84 11.11 0.56 4.06
CA TYR A 84 10.53 1.66 3.29
C TYR A 84 11.59 2.43 2.52
N TYR A 85 11.36 2.60 1.21
CA TYR A 85 12.21 3.37 0.29
C TYR A 85 11.41 4.57 -0.24
N PRO A 86 11.54 5.78 0.37
CA PRO A 86 10.84 6.97 -0.07
C PRO A 86 11.18 7.30 -1.53
N THR A 87 10.19 7.62 -2.33
CA THR A 87 10.28 7.85 -3.79
C THR A 87 10.78 6.64 -4.61
N GLY A 88 11.33 5.61 -3.99
CA GLY A 88 11.91 4.45 -4.66
C GLY A 88 13.22 4.72 -5.40
N THR A 89 13.85 5.87 -5.18
CA THR A 89 15.10 6.26 -5.86
C THR A 89 16.36 5.83 -5.13
N ARG A 90 16.26 5.49 -3.85
CA ARG A 90 17.37 4.94 -3.07
C ARG A 90 17.37 3.42 -3.15
N LEU A 91 18.55 2.82 -3.05
CA LEU A 91 18.72 1.36 -2.97
C LEU A 91 18.74 0.86 -1.52
N GLU A 92 18.97 1.76 -0.57
CA GLU A 92 18.92 1.47 0.86
C GLU A 92 17.61 1.99 1.44
N PRO A 93 16.93 1.25 2.32
CA PRO A 93 15.73 1.72 2.99
C PRO A 93 16.04 2.88 3.93
N SER A 94 15.07 3.76 4.13
CA SER A 94 15.19 4.82 5.13
C SER A 94 14.66 4.41 6.49
N GLU A 95 13.74 3.46 6.53
CA GLU A 95 13.03 3.03 7.72
C GLU A 95 12.69 1.54 7.65
N PHE A 96 12.69 0.90 8.82
CA PHE A 96 12.07 -0.41 9.05
C PHE A 96 10.89 -0.16 9.98
N THR A 97 9.68 -0.21 9.46
CA THR A 97 8.47 0.27 10.13
C THR A 97 7.24 -0.54 9.73
N ASP A 98 6.18 -0.41 10.48
CA ASP A 98 4.85 -0.95 10.15
C ASP A 98 3.87 0.10 9.64
N THR A 99 4.25 1.39 9.71
CA THR A 99 3.37 2.51 9.31
C THR A 99 4.16 3.61 8.63
N ILE A 100 3.64 4.08 7.49
CA ILE A 100 4.17 5.27 6.80
C ILE A 100 3.04 6.21 6.43
N SER A 101 3.38 7.49 6.25
CA SER A 101 2.48 8.51 5.73
C SER A 101 2.98 9.05 4.40
N GLN A 102 2.04 9.38 3.51
CA GLN A 102 2.30 9.97 2.20
C GLN A 102 1.36 11.15 1.95
N VAL A 103 1.92 12.27 1.53
CA VAL A 103 1.11 13.37 0.98
C VAL A 103 0.68 13.04 -0.45
N GLN A 104 -0.28 13.79 -0.99
CA GLN A 104 -0.73 13.62 -2.37
C GLN A 104 0.42 13.69 -3.37
N GLY A 105 0.46 12.78 -4.33
CA GLY A 105 1.52 12.64 -5.33
C GLY A 105 2.78 11.94 -4.83
N GLN A 106 2.90 11.67 -3.54
CA GLN A 106 4.03 10.94 -2.98
C GLN A 106 3.92 9.45 -3.31
N ARG A 107 5.07 8.83 -3.48
CA ARG A 107 5.21 7.40 -3.78
C ARG A 107 6.40 6.82 -3.04
N GLY A 108 6.43 5.50 -2.95
CA GLY A 108 7.55 4.77 -2.36
C GLY A 108 7.48 3.28 -2.64
N ILE A 109 8.49 2.56 -2.20
CA ILE A 109 8.53 1.10 -2.25
C ILE A 109 8.50 0.57 -0.82
N LEU A 110 7.70 -0.48 -0.61
CA LEU A 110 7.70 -1.25 0.63
C LEU A 110 8.16 -2.66 0.31
N GLU A 111 9.15 -3.17 1.03
CA GLU A 111 9.63 -4.54 0.89
C GLU A 111 9.45 -5.29 2.21
N MET A 112 8.88 -6.49 2.15
CA MET A 112 8.61 -7.31 3.32
C MET A 112 8.65 -8.80 3.01
N ARG A 113 8.83 -9.60 4.08
CA ARG A 113 8.63 -11.04 4.07
C ARG A 113 7.73 -11.43 5.22
N PHE A 114 6.88 -12.41 5.02
CA PHE A 114 5.98 -12.91 6.05
C PHE A 114 6.53 -14.23 6.60
N PRO A 115 7.02 -14.26 7.87
CA PRO A 115 7.65 -15.45 8.43
C PRO A 115 6.67 -16.55 8.86
N PHE A 116 5.37 -16.22 8.93
CA PHE A 116 4.31 -17.13 9.34
C PHE A 116 3.14 -17.08 8.37
N THR A 117 2.47 -18.21 8.18
CA THR A 117 1.19 -18.27 7.46
C THR A 117 0.08 -17.63 8.27
N GLY A 118 -0.94 -17.12 7.60
CA GLY A 118 -2.08 -16.45 8.25
C GLY A 118 -2.55 -15.22 7.50
N ARG A 119 -3.46 -14.49 8.11
CA ARG A 119 -3.99 -13.23 7.57
C ARG A 119 -3.36 -12.05 8.28
N TYR A 120 -2.86 -11.10 7.48
CA TYR A 120 -2.27 -9.85 7.93
C TYR A 120 -3.08 -8.70 7.35
N MET A 121 -3.69 -7.91 8.22
CA MET A 121 -4.46 -6.73 7.80
C MET A 121 -3.51 -5.62 7.37
N PHE A 122 -3.87 -4.91 6.31
CA PHE A 122 -3.30 -3.61 5.97
C PHE A 122 -4.42 -2.59 5.78
N HIS A 123 -4.18 -1.35 6.17
CA HIS A 123 -5.18 -0.29 6.06
C HIS A 123 -4.55 1.11 6.18
N ALA A 124 -5.33 2.14 5.83
CA ALA A 124 -5.03 3.51 6.23
C ALA A 124 -5.16 3.65 7.74
N HIS A 125 -4.20 4.28 8.41
CA HIS A 125 -4.26 4.44 9.87
C HIS A 125 -5.26 5.52 10.32
N LYS A 126 -5.74 6.38 9.42
CA LYS A 126 -6.92 7.19 9.66
C LYS A 126 -8.15 6.28 9.58
N THR A 127 -8.79 6.02 10.70
CA THR A 127 -9.89 5.05 10.86
C THR A 127 -11.01 5.26 9.85
N GLU A 128 -11.42 6.51 9.63
CA GLU A 128 -12.41 6.88 8.63
C GLU A 128 -12.09 6.31 7.23
N PHE A 129 -10.83 6.39 6.78
CA PHE A 129 -10.44 5.88 5.46
C PHE A 129 -10.54 4.35 5.39
N ALA A 130 -10.17 3.67 6.48
CA ALA A 130 -10.29 2.23 6.60
C ALA A 130 -11.76 1.79 6.57
N GLU A 131 -12.61 2.43 7.37
CA GLU A 131 -14.05 2.13 7.47
C GLU A 131 -14.82 2.44 6.19
N LEU A 132 -14.32 3.35 5.36
CA LEU A 132 -14.90 3.74 4.08
C LEU A 132 -14.20 3.07 2.88
N GLY A 133 -13.40 2.03 3.10
CA GLY A 133 -12.95 1.14 2.02
C GLY A 133 -11.45 0.94 1.84
N TRP A 134 -10.59 1.76 2.50
CA TRP A 134 -9.15 1.61 2.41
C TRP A 134 -8.63 0.59 3.42
N MET A 135 -8.93 -0.66 3.23
CA MET A 135 -8.40 -1.79 4.01
C MET A 135 -8.41 -3.08 3.22
N GLY A 136 -7.61 -4.04 3.67
CA GLY A 136 -7.52 -5.36 3.05
C GLY A 136 -6.67 -6.32 3.85
N PHE A 137 -6.45 -7.51 3.27
CA PHE A 137 -5.62 -8.54 3.87
C PHE A 137 -4.59 -9.10 2.88
N PHE A 138 -3.41 -9.40 3.41
CA PHE A 138 -2.55 -10.44 2.85
C PHE A 138 -2.96 -11.79 3.43
N GLU A 139 -3.14 -12.79 2.59
CA GLU A 139 -3.30 -14.20 2.98
C GLU A 139 -1.98 -14.92 2.67
N VAL A 140 -1.22 -15.21 3.71
CA VAL A 140 0.08 -15.87 3.60
C VAL A 140 -0.11 -17.37 3.62
N VAL A 141 0.31 -18.02 2.54
CA VAL A 141 0.25 -19.48 2.36
C VAL A 141 1.66 -20.09 2.36
N GLN A 142 1.73 -21.44 2.42
CA GLN A 142 3.01 -22.17 2.32
C GLN A 142 3.68 -21.95 0.96
#